data_7338c8cfe3f4dfa5cd657404458780af
#
_entry.id   7338c8cfe3f4dfa5cd657404458780af
#
_cell.length_a   1.000
_cell.length_b   1.000
_cell.length_c   1.000
_cell.angle_alpha   90.00
_cell.angle_beta   90.00
_cell.angle_gamma   90.00
#
_symmetry.space_group_name_H-M   'P 1'
#
loop_
_entity.id
_entity.type
_entity.pdbx_description
1 polymer ?
#
loop_
_entity_poly.entity_id
_entity_poly.type
_entity_poly.pdbx_seq_one_letter_code
_entity_poly.pdbx_strand_id
1 'polypeptide(L)'
;QMCIRDRGSGVVNGQILVSGLDETKQGDMRYLRANAKVYADITEQQTLSIPKKVTYSYADENYVDRKNFRFLWLDFPCNLAFENYDNFVSTVHGENLFINDVVLPVGLKIRTDRELVTTENSVSKNKAEEIAKADCILYEIFAKNKSKVISKQISVKENKGGYRVTTDYIFNENIADQVDFDVTE
;
A
#
# COMPACT_ATOMS: atom_id res chain seq x y z
N GLN A 1 -29.24 28.23 -3.99
CA GLN A 1 -27.89 27.86 -3.52
C GLN A 1 -26.99 29.07 -3.63
N MET A 2 -26.44 29.53 -2.52
CA MET A 2 -25.54 30.68 -2.51
C MET A 2 -24.10 30.18 -2.27
N CYS A 3 -23.19 30.46 -3.24
CA CYS A 3 -21.76 30.26 -3.04
C CYS A 3 -21.27 31.34 -2.06
N ILE A 4 -20.64 30.92 -0.97
CA ILE A 4 -20.14 31.83 0.07
C ILE A 4 -18.74 32.35 -0.26
N ARG A 5 -18.06 31.73 -1.23
CA ARG A 5 -16.70 32.09 -1.66
C ARG A 5 -16.57 32.25 -3.16
N ASP A 6 -15.78 33.24 -3.54
CA ASP A 6 -15.45 33.51 -4.93
C ASP A 6 -14.35 32.56 -5.44
N ARG A 7 -14.31 32.40 -6.74
CA ARG A 7 -13.29 31.61 -7.44
C ARG A 7 -11.89 32.21 -7.17
N GLY A 8 -10.94 31.35 -6.77
CA GLY A 8 -9.57 31.75 -6.46
C GLY A 8 -9.33 32.21 -5.03
N SER A 9 -10.36 32.18 -4.15
CA SER A 9 -10.17 32.47 -2.73
C SER A 9 -9.60 31.26 -1.98
N GLY A 10 -8.78 31.51 -0.94
CA GLY A 10 -8.31 30.48 -0.04
C GLY A 10 -9.43 29.95 0.84
N VAL A 11 -9.40 28.66 1.15
CA VAL A 11 -10.36 27.97 2.02
C VAL A 11 -9.63 27.21 3.13
N VAL A 12 -10.31 27.03 4.27
CA VAL A 12 -9.80 26.29 5.42
C VAL A 12 -10.73 25.14 5.77
N ASN A 13 -10.19 24.12 6.44
CA ASN A 13 -10.96 22.95 6.85
C ASN A 13 -12.12 23.36 7.77
N GLY A 14 -13.30 22.78 7.57
CA GLY A 14 -14.53 23.08 8.32
C GLY A 14 -15.26 24.33 7.86
N GLN A 15 -14.79 25.01 6.81
CA GLN A 15 -15.47 26.19 6.28
C GLN A 15 -16.67 25.81 5.42
N ILE A 16 -17.80 26.49 5.61
CA ILE A 16 -18.98 26.34 4.74
C ILE A 16 -18.68 27.00 3.39
N LEU A 17 -18.70 26.20 2.32
CA LEU A 17 -18.42 26.64 0.96
C LEU A 17 -19.70 26.96 0.17
N VAL A 18 -20.74 26.14 0.38
CA VAL A 18 -22.06 26.28 -0.24
C VAL A 18 -23.12 26.08 0.81
N SER A 19 -24.00 27.06 0.98
CA SER A 19 -25.09 26.98 1.93
C SER A 19 -26.38 26.49 1.27
N GLY A 20 -27.14 25.67 2.00
CA GLY A 20 -28.51 25.30 1.67
C GLY A 20 -29.55 26.28 2.20
N LEU A 21 -29.15 27.37 2.80
CA LEU A 21 -30.06 28.44 3.22
C LEU A 21 -30.35 29.36 2.05
N ASP A 22 -31.61 29.62 1.80
CA ASP A 22 -32.10 30.54 0.76
C ASP A 22 -33.11 31.48 1.39
N GLU A 23 -32.87 32.78 1.26
CA GLU A 23 -33.77 33.80 1.75
C GLU A 23 -34.73 34.23 0.63
N THR A 24 -36.01 34.09 0.88
CA THR A 24 -37.03 34.53 -0.07
C THR A 24 -37.13 36.04 -0.07
N LYS A 25 -37.62 36.62 -1.16
CA LYS A 25 -37.89 38.09 -1.29
C LYS A 25 -38.80 38.65 -0.20
N GLN A 26 -39.50 37.80 0.53
CA GLN A 26 -40.43 38.13 1.61
C GLN A 26 -39.78 38.02 3.01
N GLY A 27 -38.47 37.63 3.09
CA GLY A 27 -37.75 37.49 4.33
C GLY A 27 -37.87 36.12 4.99
N ASP A 28 -38.56 35.16 4.37
CA ASP A 28 -38.65 33.79 4.90
C ASP A 28 -37.42 32.99 4.52
N MET A 29 -36.90 32.25 5.52
CA MET A 29 -35.77 31.32 5.33
C MET A 29 -36.25 29.97 4.82
N ARG A 30 -35.68 29.49 3.71
CA ARG A 30 -35.92 28.15 3.19
C ARG A 30 -34.68 27.32 3.33
N TYR A 31 -34.85 26.10 3.87
CA TYR A 31 -33.81 25.10 3.94
C TYR A 31 -33.86 24.23 2.70
N LEU A 32 -32.82 24.28 1.88
CA LEU A 32 -32.67 23.49 0.67
C LEU A 32 -31.46 22.57 0.81
N ARG A 33 -31.59 21.36 0.32
CA ARG A 33 -30.42 20.46 0.27
C ARG A 33 -29.39 21.02 -0.72
N ALA A 34 -28.23 21.42 -0.18
CA ALA A 34 -27.09 21.81 -1.01
C ALA A 34 -26.33 20.58 -1.47
N ASN A 35 -26.07 20.48 -2.77
CA ASN A 35 -25.18 19.48 -3.35
C ASN A 35 -24.27 20.18 -4.34
N ALA A 36 -22.98 20.20 -4.05
CA ALA A 36 -22.00 20.88 -4.89
C ALA A 36 -20.67 20.11 -4.89
N LYS A 37 -19.92 20.29 -5.98
CA LYS A 37 -18.52 19.87 -6.06
C LYS A 37 -17.67 21.13 -6.08
N VAL A 38 -16.75 21.24 -5.15
CA VAL A 38 -15.81 22.37 -5.06
C VAL A 38 -14.41 21.83 -5.23
N TYR A 39 -13.73 22.26 -6.27
CA TYR A 39 -12.37 21.85 -6.56
C TYR A 39 -11.40 22.90 -6.07
N ALA A 40 -10.36 22.46 -5.36
CA ALA A 40 -9.28 23.32 -4.89
C ALA A 40 -7.92 22.71 -5.19
N ASP A 41 -6.91 23.58 -5.27
CA ASP A 41 -5.53 23.18 -5.37
C ASP A 41 -4.95 23.03 -3.95
N ILE A 42 -4.53 21.80 -3.65
CA ILE A 42 -4.00 21.41 -2.34
C ILE A 42 -2.51 21.11 -2.50
N THR A 43 -1.70 21.72 -1.64
CA THR A 43 -0.27 21.42 -1.55
C THR A 43 -0.04 20.33 -0.52
N GLU A 44 0.67 19.29 -0.90
CA GLU A 44 1.02 18.17 -0.03
C GLU A 44 2.48 17.80 -0.20
N GLN A 45 3.15 17.48 0.91
CA GLN A 45 4.55 17.07 0.91
C GLN A 45 4.67 15.63 1.41
N GLN A 46 5.32 14.78 0.61
CA GLN A 46 5.65 13.42 0.97
C GLN A 46 7.15 13.29 1.19
N THR A 47 7.55 12.55 2.22
CA THR A 47 8.96 12.28 2.50
C THR A 47 9.22 10.79 2.57
N LEU A 48 10.20 10.31 1.77
CA LEU A 48 10.67 8.93 1.74
C LEU A 48 12.13 8.89 2.18
N SER A 49 12.48 7.94 3.05
CA SER A 49 13.86 7.69 3.48
C SER A 49 14.36 6.38 2.88
N ILE A 50 15.44 6.42 2.12
CA ILE A 50 16.04 5.28 1.43
C ILE A 50 17.43 5.04 2.04
N PRO A 51 17.70 3.87 2.64
CA PRO A 51 19.01 3.56 3.21
C PRO A 51 20.07 3.38 2.10
N LYS A 52 21.35 3.68 2.40
CA LYS A 52 22.46 3.44 1.46
C LYS A 52 22.73 1.96 1.20
N LYS A 53 22.41 1.12 2.18
CA LYS A 53 22.57 -0.34 2.09
C LYS A 53 21.24 -1.00 2.36
N VAL A 54 20.86 -1.89 1.49
CA VAL A 54 19.66 -2.73 1.65
C VAL A 54 20.11 -4.18 1.72
N THR A 55 19.73 -4.84 2.78
CA THR A 55 19.95 -6.27 2.96
C THR A 55 18.65 -6.99 2.57
N TYR A 56 18.75 -7.93 1.66
CA TYR A 56 17.64 -8.80 1.33
C TYR A 56 18.07 -10.25 1.30
N SER A 57 17.17 -11.14 1.70
CA SER A 57 17.38 -12.57 1.67
C SER A 57 16.49 -13.20 0.60
N TYR A 58 17.05 -14.10 -0.17
CA TYR A 58 16.33 -14.87 -1.16
C TYR A 58 16.63 -16.35 -1.01
N ALA A 59 15.70 -17.20 -1.45
CA ALA A 59 15.91 -18.63 -1.47
C ALA A 59 16.84 -18.98 -2.62
N ASP A 60 17.97 -19.62 -2.30
CA ASP A 60 18.93 -20.10 -3.29
C ASP A 60 18.39 -21.32 -4.06
N GLU A 61 19.10 -21.71 -5.12
CA GLU A 61 18.80 -22.93 -5.88
C GLU A 61 19.08 -24.19 -5.06
N ASN A 62 19.96 -24.11 -4.07
CA ASN A 62 20.28 -25.20 -3.16
C ASN A 62 19.07 -25.55 -2.28
N TYR A 63 18.71 -26.83 -2.30
CA TYR A 63 17.59 -27.33 -1.49
C TYR A 63 17.85 -28.75 -0.99
N VAL A 64 17.20 -29.09 0.11
CA VAL A 64 17.20 -30.45 0.67
C VAL A 64 15.76 -30.93 0.79
N ASP A 65 15.49 -32.07 0.15
CA ASP A 65 14.18 -32.72 0.26
C ASP A 65 14.19 -33.76 1.37
N ARG A 66 13.29 -33.59 2.32
CA ARG A 66 13.02 -34.57 3.38
C ARG A 66 11.69 -35.24 3.09
N LYS A 67 11.74 -36.52 2.77
CA LYS A 67 10.58 -37.32 2.39
C LYS A 67 10.15 -38.17 3.57
N ASN A 68 8.88 -38.05 3.97
CA ASN A 68 8.25 -38.84 5.01
C ASN A 68 7.08 -39.62 4.43
N PHE A 69 7.04 -40.91 4.72
CA PHE A 69 5.88 -41.72 4.46
C PHE A 69 4.89 -41.52 5.61
N ARG A 70 3.67 -41.16 5.30
CA ARG A 70 2.59 -41.01 6.25
C ARG A 70 1.70 -42.24 6.26
N PHE A 71 1.49 -42.80 7.44
CA PHE A 71 0.53 -43.84 7.67
C PHE A 71 -0.38 -43.44 8.85
N LEU A 72 -1.64 -43.20 8.60
CA LEU A 72 -2.58 -42.61 9.55
C LEU A 72 -2.06 -41.26 10.05
N TRP A 73 -1.71 -41.18 11.34
CA TRP A 73 -1.12 -39.97 11.98
C TRP A 73 0.38 -40.06 12.20
N LEU A 74 1.04 -41.15 11.77
CA LEU A 74 2.48 -41.38 11.94
C LEU A 74 3.21 -40.97 10.67
N ASP A 75 4.28 -40.17 10.82
CA ASP A 75 5.20 -39.82 9.74
C ASP A 75 6.51 -40.61 9.92
N PHE A 76 6.90 -41.41 8.94
CA PHE A 76 8.13 -42.19 8.93
C PHE A 76 9.10 -41.56 7.92
N PRO A 77 10.37 -41.24 8.31
CA PRO A 77 11.35 -40.73 7.38
C PRO A 77 11.73 -41.79 6.34
N CYS A 78 11.61 -41.42 5.05
CA CYS A 78 11.98 -42.29 3.95
C CYS A 78 13.42 -42.04 3.46
N ASN A 79 13.95 -40.87 3.76
CA ASN A 79 15.36 -40.55 3.45
C ASN A 79 16.03 -39.88 4.64
N LEU A 80 17.33 -40.15 4.77
CA LEU A 80 18.20 -39.48 5.74
C LEU A 80 18.89 -38.32 5.03
N ALA A 81 18.33 -37.14 5.14
CA ALA A 81 19.01 -35.94 4.65
C ALA A 81 19.88 -35.37 5.78
N PHE A 82 21.18 -35.40 5.60
CA PHE A 82 22.16 -34.97 6.62
C PHE A 82 22.53 -33.49 6.52
N GLU A 83 22.19 -32.84 5.38
CA GLU A 83 22.45 -31.42 5.20
C GLU A 83 21.43 -30.60 5.95
N ASN A 84 21.91 -29.63 6.71
CA ASN A 84 21.10 -28.65 7.41
C ASN A 84 21.61 -27.26 7.06
N TYR A 85 20.69 -26.35 6.76
CA TYR A 85 20.99 -24.93 6.58
C TYR A 85 20.73 -24.18 7.89
N ASP A 86 21.59 -23.23 8.23
CA ASP A 86 21.38 -22.37 9.40
C ASP A 86 20.17 -21.44 9.20
N ASN A 87 20.02 -20.94 7.98
CA ASN A 87 18.88 -20.12 7.58
C ASN A 87 18.21 -20.73 6.35
N PHE A 88 16.94 -21.05 6.45
CA PHE A 88 16.20 -21.68 5.36
C PHE A 88 14.72 -21.32 5.37
N VAL A 89 14.09 -21.50 4.23
CA VAL A 89 12.63 -21.48 4.07
C VAL A 89 12.15 -22.87 3.71
N SER A 90 11.11 -23.35 4.42
CA SER A 90 10.55 -24.67 4.19
C SER A 90 9.23 -24.59 3.43
N THR A 91 9.11 -25.44 2.43
CA THR A 91 7.83 -25.69 1.75
C THR A 91 7.43 -27.15 2.00
N VAL A 92 6.18 -27.39 2.38
CA VAL A 92 5.69 -28.74 2.64
C VAL A 92 4.59 -29.08 1.64
N HIS A 93 4.81 -30.17 0.92
CA HIS A 93 3.82 -30.78 0.03
C HIS A 93 3.44 -32.16 0.58
N GLY A 94 2.17 -32.48 0.58
CA GLY A 94 1.67 -33.80 0.99
C GLY A 94 0.64 -34.30 0.00
N GLU A 95 0.81 -35.53 -0.45
CA GLU A 95 -0.15 -36.22 -1.31
C GLU A 95 -0.62 -37.48 -0.60
N ASN A 96 -1.92 -37.67 -0.53
CA ASN A 96 -2.52 -38.91 -0.07
C ASN A 96 -2.77 -39.83 -1.26
N LEU A 97 -2.68 -41.13 -1.02
CA LEU A 97 -3.06 -42.11 -2.03
C LEU A 97 -4.58 -42.22 -2.14
N PHE A 98 -5.06 -42.42 -3.38
CA PHE A 98 -6.47 -42.60 -3.70
C PHE A 98 -6.68 -43.96 -4.33
N ILE A 99 -7.73 -44.64 -3.97
CA ILE A 99 -8.24 -45.86 -4.65
C ILE A 99 -9.74 -45.65 -4.86
N ASN A 100 -10.17 -45.64 -6.14
CA ASN A 100 -11.57 -45.46 -6.54
C ASN A 100 -12.25 -44.27 -5.81
N ASP A 101 -11.61 -43.08 -5.88
CA ASP A 101 -12.03 -41.83 -5.24
C ASP A 101 -12.06 -41.84 -3.70
N VAL A 102 -11.61 -42.93 -3.06
CA VAL A 102 -11.47 -43.01 -1.60
C VAL A 102 -10.06 -42.60 -1.21
N VAL A 103 -9.97 -41.58 -0.37
CA VAL A 103 -8.68 -41.10 0.20
C VAL A 103 -8.22 -42.16 1.20
N LEU A 104 -7.05 -42.73 0.96
CA LEU A 104 -6.42 -43.63 1.91
C LEU A 104 -5.69 -42.85 3.00
N PRO A 105 -5.63 -43.37 4.24
CA PRO A 105 -4.86 -42.75 5.32
C PRO A 105 -3.33 -42.98 5.18
N VAL A 106 -2.88 -43.04 3.92
CA VAL A 106 -1.50 -43.30 3.53
C VAL A 106 -1.09 -42.25 2.52
N GLY A 107 0.10 -41.69 2.67
CA GLY A 107 0.56 -40.65 1.79
C GLY A 107 2.07 -40.42 1.86
N LEU A 108 2.53 -39.52 1.01
CA LEU A 108 3.90 -39.02 1.00
C LEU A 108 3.89 -37.55 1.38
N LYS A 109 4.73 -37.18 2.34
CA LYS A 109 4.95 -35.80 2.74
C LYS A 109 6.39 -35.42 2.38
N ILE A 110 6.55 -34.41 1.56
CA ILE A 110 7.85 -33.88 1.13
C ILE A 110 8.01 -32.50 1.74
N ARG A 111 9.04 -32.32 2.53
CA ARG A 111 9.48 -31.02 3.01
C ARG A 111 10.73 -30.63 2.25
N THR A 112 10.66 -29.55 1.50
CA THR A 112 11.76 -28.95 0.78
C THR A 112 12.27 -27.75 1.56
N ASP A 113 13.49 -27.86 2.08
CA ASP A 113 14.19 -26.79 2.78
C ASP A 113 15.17 -26.13 1.82
N ARG A 114 14.98 -24.83 1.52
CA ARG A 114 15.86 -24.02 0.66
C ARG A 114 16.69 -23.07 1.49
N GLU A 115 17.99 -23.02 1.20
CA GLU A 115 18.89 -22.08 1.85
C GLU A 115 18.49 -20.62 1.58
N LEU A 116 18.54 -19.78 2.62
CA LEU A 116 18.36 -18.34 2.50
C LEU A 116 19.72 -17.66 2.44
N VAL A 117 20.05 -17.16 1.27
CA VAL A 117 21.27 -16.36 1.06
C VAL A 117 20.95 -14.90 1.27
N THR A 118 21.74 -14.25 2.12
CA THR A 118 21.59 -12.83 2.43
C THR A 118 22.61 -12.02 1.65
N THR A 119 22.14 -11.05 0.87
CA THR A 119 22.98 -10.17 0.06
C THR A 119 22.78 -8.71 0.46
N GLU A 120 23.87 -7.97 0.59
CA GLU A 120 23.85 -6.52 0.76
C GLU A 120 24.03 -5.82 -0.56
N ASN A 121 23.10 -4.94 -0.93
CA ASN A 121 23.25 -4.06 -2.07
C ASN A 121 23.36 -2.61 -1.64
N SER A 122 24.31 -1.90 -2.27
CA SER A 122 24.44 -0.45 -2.10
C SER A 122 23.48 0.28 -3.04
N VAL A 123 22.77 1.27 -2.50
CA VAL A 123 21.87 2.13 -3.26
C VAL A 123 22.64 3.39 -3.67
N SER A 124 22.78 3.62 -4.96
CA SER A 124 23.34 4.87 -5.51
C SER A 124 22.27 5.97 -5.53
N LYS A 125 22.70 7.23 -5.69
CA LYS A 125 21.78 8.37 -5.82
C LYS A 125 20.79 8.18 -6.99
N ASN A 126 21.26 7.72 -8.14
CA ASN A 126 20.40 7.49 -9.31
C ASN A 126 19.34 6.41 -9.01
N LYS A 127 19.73 5.34 -8.30
CA LYS A 127 18.80 4.29 -7.88
C LYS A 127 17.77 4.81 -6.88
N ALA A 128 18.19 5.68 -5.96
CA ALA A 128 17.27 6.33 -5.03
C ALA A 128 16.24 7.23 -5.75
N GLU A 129 16.65 7.93 -6.82
CA GLU A 129 15.74 8.71 -7.65
C GLU A 129 14.74 7.83 -8.42
N GLU A 130 15.17 6.68 -8.93
CA GLU A 130 14.25 5.71 -9.56
C GLU A 130 13.23 5.15 -8.58
N ILE A 131 13.67 4.77 -7.37
CA ILE A 131 12.77 4.30 -6.31
C ILE A 131 11.76 5.38 -5.94
N ALA A 132 12.22 6.63 -5.80
CA ALA A 132 11.34 7.76 -5.51
C ALA A 132 10.29 8.00 -6.60
N LYS A 133 10.67 7.88 -7.87
CA LYS A 133 9.72 8.01 -9.00
C LYS A 133 8.69 6.89 -8.98
N ALA A 134 9.10 5.66 -8.66
CA ALA A 134 8.18 4.53 -8.54
C ALA A 134 7.21 4.72 -7.37
N ASP A 135 7.71 5.19 -6.21
CA ASP A 135 6.89 5.48 -5.03
C ASP A 135 5.85 6.58 -5.33
N CYS A 136 6.25 7.64 -6.05
CA CYS A 136 5.34 8.69 -6.49
C CYS A 136 4.20 8.13 -7.35
N ILE A 137 4.49 7.23 -8.29
CA ILE A 137 3.48 6.61 -9.15
C ILE A 137 2.51 5.77 -8.31
N LEU A 138 3.03 4.97 -7.38
CA LEU A 138 2.20 4.17 -6.48
C LEU A 138 1.30 5.06 -5.61
N TYR A 139 1.83 6.13 -5.06
CA TYR A 139 1.07 7.10 -4.28
C TYR A 139 -0.05 7.74 -5.09
N GLU A 140 0.22 8.18 -6.31
CA GLU A 140 -0.77 8.77 -7.21
C GLU A 140 -1.90 7.78 -7.53
N ILE A 141 -1.57 6.51 -7.77
CA ILE A 141 -2.56 5.47 -8.12
C ILE A 141 -3.40 5.06 -6.90
N PHE A 142 -2.79 4.83 -5.74
CA PHE A 142 -3.47 4.23 -4.60
C PHE A 142 -4.08 5.26 -3.65
N ALA A 143 -3.38 6.36 -3.38
CA ALA A 143 -3.83 7.36 -2.41
C ALA A 143 -4.60 8.53 -3.06
N LYS A 144 -4.26 8.89 -4.30
CA LYS A 144 -4.78 10.09 -4.98
C LYS A 144 -5.49 9.78 -6.30
N ASN A 145 -6.09 8.61 -6.44
CA ASN A 145 -6.74 8.14 -7.67
C ASN A 145 -7.90 9.01 -8.17
N LYS A 146 -8.48 9.84 -7.28
CA LYS A 146 -9.59 10.77 -7.60
C LYS A 146 -9.13 12.22 -7.78
N SER A 147 -7.87 12.49 -7.56
CA SER A 147 -7.26 13.82 -7.62
C SER A 147 -6.48 13.98 -8.91
N LYS A 148 -6.42 15.20 -9.44
CA LYS A 148 -5.59 15.49 -10.61
C LYS A 148 -4.28 16.12 -10.14
N VAL A 149 -3.15 15.51 -10.47
CA VAL A 149 -1.83 16.09 -10.24
C VAL A 149 -1.65 17.29 -11.18
N ILE A 150 -1.42 18.47 -10.60
CA ILE A 150 -1.10 19.70 -11.35
C ILE A 150 0.40 19.85 -11.49
N SER A 151 1.12 19.66 -10.38
CA SER A 151 2.56 19.81 -10.30
C SER A 151 3.17 18.80 -9.35
N LYS A 152 4.38 18.35 -9.67
CA LYS A 152 5.17 17.45 -8.85
C LYS A 152 6.64 17.84 -8.93
N GLN A 153 7.27 18.03 -7.78
CA GLN A 153 8.69 18.33 -7.68
C GLN A 153 9.38 17.37 -6.72
N ILE A 154 10.38 16.62 -7.22
CA ILE A 154 11.12 15.63 -6.43
C ILE A 154 12.49 16.24 -6.10
N SER A 155 12.86 16.23 -4.83
CA SER A 155 14.17 16.61 -4.34
C SER A 155 14.82 15.47 -3.57
N VAL A 156 16.09 15.17 -3.88
CA VAL A 156 16.85 14.10 -3.21
C VAL A 156 18.04 14.72 -2.48
N LYS A 157 18.07 14.55 -1.17
CA LYS A 157 19.17 14.99 -0.31
C LYS A 157 19.87 13.77 0.29
N GLU A 158 21.21 13.75 0.19
CA GLU A 158 22.02 12.71 0.79
C GLU A 158 22.28 13.02 2.27
N ASN A 159 22.10 11.99 3.12
CA ASN A 159 22.39 12.02 4.54
C ASN A 159 23.42 10.95 4.91
N LYS A 160 23.96 10.99 6.14
CA LYS A 160 24.96 10.02 6.61
C LYS A 160 24.50 8.54 6.49
N GLY A 161 23.20 8.25 6.65
CA GLY A 161 22.64 6.90 6.61
C GLY A 161 21.93 6.51 5.32
N GLY A 162 21.70 7.45 4.39
CA GLY A 162 20.91 7.19 3.18
C GLY A 162 20.54 8.44 2.41
N TYR A 163 19.46 8.35 1.68
CA TYR A 163 18.89 9.43 0.90
C TYR A 163 17.51 9.80 1.48
N ARG A 164 17.29 11.10 1.67
CA ARG A 164 15.95 11.61 1.98
C ARG A 164 15.39 12.22 0.71
N VAL A 165 14.30 11.66 0.26
CA VAL A 165 13.54 12.15 -0.87
C VAL A 165 12.35 12.93 -0.35
N THR A 166 12.18 14.15 -0.84
CA THR A 166 11.01 14.98 -0.56
C THR A 166 10.32 15.26 -1.87
N THR A 167 9.04 14.95 -1.94
CA THR A 167 8.20 15.21 -3.10
C THR A 167 7.11 16.20 -2.71
N ASP A 168 7.12 17.36 -3.36
CA ASP A 168 6.11 18.39 -3.19
C ASP A 168 5.09 18.25 -4.32
N TYR A 169 3.82 18.08 -3.95
CA TYR A 169 2.71 17.93 -4.87
C TYR A 169 1.77 19.13 -4.80
N ILE A 170 1.17 19.44 -5.94
CA ILE A 170 -0.04 20.24 -6.02
C ILE A 170 -1.11 19.39 -6.70
N PHE A 171 -2.15 19.06 -5.95
CA PHE A 171 -3.30 18.29 -6.43
C PHE A 171 -4.51 19.20 -6.59
N ASN A 172 -5.30 18.97 -7.65
CA ASN A 172 -6.64 19.52 -7.76
C ASN A 172 -7.63 18.42 -7.42
N GLU A 173 -8.36 18.60 -6.32
CA GLU A 173 -9.32 17.61 -5.85
C GLU A 173 -10.61 18.26 -5.34
N ASN A 174 -11.69 17.47 -5.31
CA ASN A 174 -12.94 17.92 -4.74
C ASN A 174 -12.84 17.91 -3.22
N ILE A 175 -12.93 19.10 -2.61
CA ILE A 175 -12.83 19.33 -1.16
C ILE A 175 -14.17 19.46 -0.46
N ALA A 176 -15.28 19.34 -1.19
CA ALA A 176 -16.61 19.48 -0.61
C ALA A 176 -17.07 18.18 0.04
N ASP A 177 -17.28 18.22 1.34
CA ASP A 177 -18.01 17.20 2.10
C ASP A 177 -19.43 17.68 2.36
N GLN A 178 -20.40 16.81 2.18
CA GLN A 178 -21.79 17.10 2.47
C GLN A 178 -22.04 16.85 3.97
N VAL A 179 -22.49 17.88 4.66
CA VAL A 179 -22.93 17.79 6.04
C VAL A 179 -24.44 17.98 6.08
N ASP A 180 -25.16 17.03 6.64
CA ASP A 180 -26.58 17.16 6.92
C ASP A 180 -26.76 17.92 8.23
N PHE A 181 -27.58 18.99 8.22
CA PHE A 181 -27.96 19.70 9.41
C PHE A 181 -29.27 19.09 9.94
N ASP A 182 -29.23 18.56 11.15
CA ASP A 182 -30.43 18.23 11.88
C ASP A 182 -31.05 19.54 12.38
N VAL A 183 -32.13 19.94 11.78
CA VAL A 183 -32.96 21.03 12.30
C VAL A 183 -33.81 20.45 13.42
N THR A 184 -33.25 20.43 14.64
CA THR A 184 -34.06 20.18 15.83
C THR A 184 -34.95 21.40 16.05
N GLU A 185 -36.27 21.21 15.97
CA GLU A 185 -37.30 22.16 16.34
C GLU A 185 -37.19 22.55 17.80
#